data_803659995e867bd2869caca723b16cd9
#
_entry.id   803659995e867bd2869caca723b16cd9
#
_cell.length_a   1.000
_cell.length_b   1.000
_cell.length_c   1.000
_cell.angle_alpha   90.00
_cell.angle_beta   90.00
_cell.angle_gamma   90.00
#
_symmetry.space_group_name_H-M   'P 1'
#
loop_
_entity.id
_entity.type
_entity.pdbx_description
1 polymer ?
#
loop_
_entity_poly.entity_id
_entity_poly.type
_entity_poly.pdbx_seq_one_letter_code
_entity_poly.pdbx_strand_id
1 'polypeptide(L)'
;MTLELRQLRCLVAIVDAGTFTDAAIDLGISQAAVSRTLAALETELGVRLLRRTAREVTLTATGARVLSHARQVLAGAAELVRETTTGHTRLRVGYAWSAMGRHTLAFQRRWPALRPDTELHLVRTNSATGGLAEGACDVAVVRTPPDERRFDSVIIGLERRFCAIAADDVWARRRSLRLAEISERTLLVDRRTGTTTTDLWPPQAVPAVEYTNDIDDWLGVIAAGNAIGVTAEATVAQYPRPGVVYRPLRDAPPIAVRLAWWHDDPHPATPAAVELLTALYRDT
;
A
#
# COMPACT_ATOMS: atom_id res chain seq x y z
N MET A 1 -5.22 1.83 31.26
CA MET A 1 -3.95 2.15 30.58
C MET A 1 -4.17 3.43 29.81
N THR A 2 -3.51 4.53 30.19
CA THR A 2 -3.76 5.86 29.60
C THR A 2 -2.44 6.43 29.07
N LEU A 3 -1.89 5.74 28.05
CA LEU A 3 -0.63 6.15 27.42
C LEU A 3 -0.77 7.54 26.76
N GLU A 4 0.14 8.46 27.09
CA GLU A 4 0.13 9.83 26.57
C GLU A 4 1.30 10.07 25.59
N LEU A 5 1.06 10.83 24.50
CA LEU A 5 2.09 11.18 23.52
C LEU A 5 3.29 11.90 24.16
N ARG A 6 3.06 12.69 25.23
CA ARG A 6 4.16 13.37 25.96
C ARG A 6 5.14 12.39 26.59
N GLN A 7 4.66 11.22 27.05
CA GLN A 7 5.51 10.18 27.62
C GLN A 7 6.40 9.53 26.55
N LEU A 8 5.84 9.28 25.37
CA LEU A 8 6.60 8.77 24.22
C LEU A 8 7.64 9.78 23.73
N ARG A 9 7.27 11.07 23.64
CA ARG A 9 8.24 12.16 23.31
C ARG A 9 9.38 12.21 24.30
N CYS A 10 9.09 12.05 25.59
CA CYS A 10 10.09 12.04 26.65
C CYS A 10 11.08 10.89 26.49
N LEU A 11 10.60 9.66 26.22
CA LEU A 11 11.47 8.50 25.96
C LEU A 11 12.38 8.74 24.75
N VAL A 12 11.80 9.21 23.64
CA VAL A 12 12.56 9.49 22.40
C VAL A 12 13.63 10.56 22.66
N ALA A 13 13.27 11.67 23.28
CA ALA A 13 14.21 12.75 23.58
C ALA A 13 15.36 12.31 24.47
N ILE A 14 15.12 11.50 25.52
CA ILE A 14 16.18 10.97 26.38
C ILE A 14 17.17 10.10 25.58
N VAL A 15 16.69 9.29 24.68
CA VAL A 15 17.54 8.39 23.87
C VAL A 15 18.32 9.17 22.82
N ASP A 16 17.69 10.12 22.15
CA ASP A 16 18.32 10.90 21.08
C ASP A 16 19.35 11.91 21.65
N ALA A 17 19.07 12.54 22.79
CA ALA A 17 19.99 13.44 23.48
C ALA A 17 21.09 12.72 24.29
N GLY A 18 20.90 11.44 24.63
CA GLY A 18 21.84 10.63 25.42
C GLY A 18 21.84 10.93 26.92
N THR A 19 21.30 12.07 27.36
CA THR A 19 21.20 12.42 28.78
C THR A 19 19.82 12.98 29.14
N PHE A 20 19.45 12.88 30.43
CA PHE A 20 18.20 13.47 30.92
C PHE A 20 18.25 15.02 30.96
N THR A 21 19.44 15.58 31.08
CA THR A 21 19.62 17.04 31.11
C THR A 21 19.44 17.63 29.72
N ASP A 22 20.05 17.06 28.72
CA ASP A 22 19.93 17.54 27.35
C ASP A 22 18.51 17.31 26.81
N ALA A 23 17.88 16.15 27.11
CA ALA A 23 16.47 15.91 26.80
C ALA A 23 15.53 16.94 27.47
N ALA A 24 15.86 17.42 28.67
CA ALA A 24 15.09 18.45 29.33
C ALA A 24 15.20 19.81 28.62
N ILE A 25 16.38 20.15 28.11
CA ILE A 25 16.61 21.33 27.27
C ILE A 25 15.80 21.23 25.98
N ASP A 26 15.89 20.12 25.25
CA ASP A 26 15.18 19.90 24.00
C ASP A 26 13.65 19.97 24.16
N LEU A 27 13.13 19.46 25.28
CA LEU A 27 11.70 19.46 25.57
C LEU A 27 11.20 20.77 26.25
N GLY A 28 12.09 21.68 26.64
CA GLY A 28 11.74 22.92 27.31
C GLY A 28 11.13 22.70 28.71
N ILE A 29 11.51 21.63 29.44
CA ILE A 29 11.03 21.30 30.78
C ILE A 29 12.17 20.98 31.74
N SER A 30 11.90 20.85 33.04
CA SER A 30 12.94 20.51 34.02
C SER A 30 13.36 19.03 33.89
N GLN A 31 14.63 18.73 34.18
CA GLN A 31 15.16 17.37 34.25
C GLN A 31 14.36 16.46 35.21
N ALA A 32 13.86 17.03 36.32
CA ALA A 32 13.00 16.32 37.24
C ALA A 32 11.64 15.93 36.60
N ALA A 33 11.10 16.78 35.72
CA ALA A 33 9.87 16.47 34.97
C ALA A 33 10.10 15.36 33.95
N VAL A 34 11.22 15.40 33.21
CA VAL A 34 11.62 14.32 32.29
C VAL A 34 11.72 12.98 33.03
N SER A 35 12.40 12.98 34.20
CA SER A 35 12.57 11.76 35.01
C SER A 35 11.23 11.21 35.53
N ARG A 36 10.31 12.07 36.00
CA ARG A 36 8.97 11.64 36.42
C ARG A 36 8.13 11.11 35.28
N THR A 37 8.19 11.75 34.11
CA THR A 37 7.43 11.35 32.93
C THR A 37 7.87 9.98 32.44
N LEU A 38 9.19 9.71 32.40
CA LEU A 38 9.70 8.39 32.06
C LEU A 38 9.30 7.33 33.10
N ALA A 39 9.41 7.65 34.40
CA ALA A 39 9.04 6.73 35.47
C ALA A 39 7.53 6.37 35.41
N ALA A 40 6.68 7.35 35.07
CA ALA A 40 5.24 7.10 34.84
C ALA A 40 5.02 6.15 33.66
N LEU A 41 5.72 6.35 32.55
CA LEU A 41 5.64 5.45 31.39
C LEU A 41 6.08 4.03 31.74
N GLU A 42 7.21 3.86 32.43
CA GLU A 42 7.70 2.55 32.86
C GLU A 42 6.74 1.85 33.82
N THR A 43 6.13 2.64 34.73
CA THR A 43 5.12 2.13 35.67
C THR A 43 3.86 1.66 34.93
N GLU A 44 3.38 2.45 33.97
CA GLU A 44 2.18 2.13 33.20
C GLU A 44 2.36 0.90 32.32
N LEU A 45 3.55 0.73 31.72
CA LEU A 45 3.91 -0.41 30.90
C LEU A 45 4.34 -1.64 31.73
N GLY A 46 4.60 -1.46 33.05
CA GLY A 46 5.07 -2.51 33.93
C GLY A 46 6.49 -3.01 33.63
N VAL A 47 7.28 -2.26 32.88
CA VAL A 47 8.62 -2.67 32.42
C VAL A 47 9.63 -1.52 32.49
N ARG A 48 10.89 -1.86 32.73
CA ARG A 48 12.00 -0.90 32.59
C ARG A 48 12.40 -0.75 31.14
N LEU A 49 12.45 0.49 30.66
CA LEU A 49 12.83 0.83 29.29
C LEU A 49 14.30 1.26 29.21
N LEU A 50 14.80 1.94 30.25
CA LEU A 50 16.16 2.45 30.32
C LEU A 50 16.93 1.83 31.50
N ARG A 51 18.20 1.59 31.29
CA ARG A 51 19.20 1.33 32.34
C ARG A 51 19.98 2.63 32.57
N ARG A 52 20.06 3.04 33.82
CA ARG A 52 20.85 4.21 34.23
C ARG A 52 22.20 3.71 34.76
N THR A 53 23.26 4.16 34.16
CA THR A 53 24.60 4.13 34.76
C THR A 53 24.99 5.55 35.16
N ALA A 54 26.03 5.72 35.95
CA ALA A 54 26.47 7.05 36.40
C ALA A 54 26.92 7.96 35.23
N ARG A 55 27.09 7.43 34.01
CA ARG A 55 27.66 8.13 32.86
C ARG A 55 26.83 8.03 31.56
N GLU A 56 25.91 7.05 31.45
CA GLU A 56 25.19 6.81 30.20
C GLU A 56 23.76 6.31 30.45
N VAL A 57 22.87 6.66 29.51
CA VAL A 57 21.54 6.13 29.38
C VAL A 57 21.54 5.05 28.29
N THR A 58 21.23 3.81 28.65
CA THR A 58 21.17 2.71 27.69
C THR A 58 19.78 2.08 27.68
N LEU A 59 19.34 1.64 26.52
CA LEU A 59 18.05 0.94 26.36
C LEU A 59 18.13 -0.49 26.90
N THR A 60 17.03 -0.94 27.50
CA THR A 60 16.78 -2.40 27.65
C THR A 60 16.35 -2.99 26.32
N ALA A 61 16.35 -4.31 26.16
CA ALA A 61 15.83 -4.96 24.96
C ALA A 61 14.34 -4.61 24.72
N THR A 62 13.54 -4.52 25.79
CA THR A 62 12.15 -4.05 25.72
C THR A 62 12.08 -2.56 25.39
N GLY A 63 12.97 -1.74 25.96
CA GLY A 63 13.08 -0.31 25.65
C GLY A 63 13.34 -0.05 24.18
N ALA A 64 14.21 -0.84 23.54
CA ALA A 64 14.48 -0.72 22.10
C ALA A 64 13.22 -0.98 21.24
N ARG A 65 12.44 -2.02 21.57
CA ARG A 65 11.18 -2.30 20.87
C ARG A 65 10.13 -1.21 21.11
N VAL A 66 9.96 -0.77 22.36
CA VAL A 66 9.03 0.32 22.71
C VAL A 66 9.44 1.62 22.04
N LEU A 67 10.73 1.95 21.96
CA LEU A 67 11.23 3.13 21.27
C LEU A 67 10.86 3.12 19.77
N SER A 68 10.99 1.97 19.10
CA SER A 68 10.57 1.82 17.71
C SER A 68 9.08 2.14 17.53
N HIS A 69 8.22 1.56 18.36
CA HIS A 69 6.78 1.86 18.33
C HIS A 69 6.47 3.30 18.72
N ALA A 70 7.17 3.87 19.72
CA ALA A 70 7.00 5.26 20.12
C ALA A 70 7.27 6.23 18.97
N ARG A 71 8.36 6.01 18.21
CA ARG A 71 8.67 6.81 17.02
C ARG A 71 7.59 6.69 15.95
N GLN A 72 7.05 5.51 15.70
CA GLN A 72 5.95 5.29 14.74
C GLN A 72 4.67 6.04 15.15
N VAL A 73 4.27 5.95 16.43
CA VAL A 73 3.09 6.66 16.97
C VAL A 73 3.27 8.18 16.87
N LEU A 74 4.45 8.69 17.23
CA LEU A 74 4.75 10.12 17.15
C LEU A 74 4.80 10.62 15.70
N ALA A 75 5.33 9.83 14.78
CA ALA A 75 5.32 10.14 13.35
C ALA A 75 3.89 10.18 12.80
N GLY A 76 3.03 9.23 13.18
CA GLY A 76 1.62 9.23 12.82
C GLY A 76 0.85 10.42 13.38
N ALA A 77 1.12 10.81 14.64
CA ALA A 77 0.51 12.00 15.22
C ALA A 77 0.97 13.31 14.54
N ALA A 78 2.24 13.38 14.15
CA ALA A 78 2.77 14.52 13.39
C ALA A 78 2.18 14.57 11.97
N GLU A 79 1.94 13.42 11.32
CA GLU A 79 1.27 13.35 10.02
C GLU A 79 -0.17 13.86 10.12
N LEU A 80 -0.92 13.43 11.12
CA LEU A 80 -2.29 13.91 11.38
C LEU A 80 -2.35 15.44 11.48
N VAL A 81 -1.41 16.06 12.19
CA VAL A 81 -1.33 17.52 12.27
C VAL A 81 -0.96 18.13 10.91
N ARG A 82 -0.02 17.54 10.19
CA ARG A 82 0.34 18.02 8.84
C ARG A 82 -0.83 17.97 7.86
N GLU A 83 -1.61 16.90 7.88
CA GLU A 83 -2.81 16.78 7.03
C GLU A 83 -3.81 17.92 7.25
N THR A 84 -3.94 18.39 8.49
CA THR A 84 -4.86 19.50 8.82
C THR A 84 -4.29 20.89 8.54
N THR A 85 -2.96 21.05 8.49
CA THR A 85 -2.30 22.37 8.41
C THR A 85 -1.70 22.70 7.05
N THR A 86 -1.27 21.73 6.26
CA THR A 86 -0.54 21.96 5.00
C THR A 86 -1.44 22.09 3.77
N GLY A 87 -2.76 21.96 3.91
CA GLY A 87 -3.67 22.01 2.78
C GLY A 87 -3.30 20.96 1.70
N HIS A 88 -3.84 21.12 0.51
CA HIS A 88 -3.71 20.15 -0.59
C HIS A 88 -2.36 20.23 -1.35
N THR A 89 -1.24 20.38 -0.64
CA THR A 89 0.09 20.44 -1.27
C THR A 89 0.63 19.07 -1.70
N ARG A 90 -0.08 17.98 -1.35
CA ARG A 90 0.30 16.60 -1.67
C ARG A 90 -0.91 15.82 -2.14
N LEU A 91 -0.77 15.13 -3.27
CA LEU A 91 -1.73 14.14 -3.75
C LEU A 91 -1.22 12.72 -3.46
N ARG A 92 -1.90 12.00 -2.59
CA ARG A 92 -1.64 10.58 -2.31
C ARG A 92 -2.48 9.72 -3.25
N VAL A 93 -1.81 8.95 -4.10
CA VAL A 93 -2.47 8.02 -5.03
C VAL A 93 -2.30 6.60 -4.52
N GLY A 94 -3.38 6.03 -4.03
CA GLY A 94 -3.44 4.68 -3.49
C GLY A 94 -3.55 3.60 -4.56
N TYR A 95 -3.04 2.43 -4.26
CA TYR A 95 -3.20 1.23 -5.10
C TYR A 95 -2.95 -0.04 -4.30
N ALA A 96 -3.50 -1.16 -4.76
CA ALA A 96 -3.33 -2.45 -4.07
C ALA A 96 -2.06 -3.19 -4.53
N TRP A 97 -2.11 -3.87 -5.67
CA TRP A 97 -0.99 -4.64 -6.21
C TRP A 97 -0.18 -3.84 -7.21
N SER A 98 -0.81 -3.53 -8.33
CA SER A 98 -0.19 -2.81 -9.43
C SER A 98 -0.81 -1.43 -9.52
N ALA A 99 0.00 -0.39 -9.48
CA ALA A 99 -0.46 0.97 -9.69
C ALA A 99 -1.06 1.12 -11.10
N MET A 100 -0.46 1.89 -11.97
CA MET A 100 -0.86 2.04 -13.37
C MET A 100 0.01 1.19 -14.31
N GLY A 101 0.65 0.15 -13.79
CA GLY A 101 1.54 -0.73 -14.55
C GLY A 101 2.65 0.06 -15.27
N ARG A 102 2.76 -0.12 -16.60
CA ARG A 102 3.73 0.60 -17.45
C ARG A 102 3.57 2.13 -17.44
N HIS A 103 2.39 2.65 -17.10
CA HIS A 103 2.10 4.08 -17.07
C HIS A 103 2.57 4.76 -15.78
N THR A 104 2.89 4.00 -14.75
CA THR A 104 3.29 4.51 -13.42
C THR A 104 4.45 5.49 -13.50
N LEU A 105 5.52 5.11 -14.22
CA LEU A 105 6.70 5.96 -14.36
C LEU A 105 6.41 7.25 -15.15
N ALA A 106 5.62 7.16 -16.23
CA ALA A 106 5.24 8.32 -17.03
C ALA A 106 4.36 9.29 -16.22
N PHE A 107 3.43 8.76 -15.43
CA PHE A 107 2.61 9.55 -14.52
C PHE A 107 3.47 10.33 -13.51
N GLN A 108 4.39 9.65 -12.82
CA GLN A 108 5.30 10.29 -11.86
C GLN A 108 6.20 11.36 -12.50
N ARG A 109 6.68 11.11 -13.71
CA ARG A 109 7.58 12.06 -14.41
C ARG A 109 6.86 13.28 -14.97
N ARG A 110 5.62 13.13 -15.43
CA ARG A 110 4.85 14.24 -16.03
C ARG A 110 4.14 15.08 -14.96
N TRP A 111 3.87 14.54 -13.79
CA TRP A 111 3.13 15.21 -12.73
C TRP A 111 3.73 16.53 -12.26
N PRO A 112 5.04 16.66 -11.96
CA PRO A 112 5.61 17.91 -11.46
C PRO A 112 5.53 19.08 -12.48
N ALA A 113 5.51 18.77 -13.76
CA ALA A 113 5.33 19.79 -14.80
C ALA A 113 3.87 20.26 -14.91
N LEU A 114 2.90 19.35 -14.63
CA LEU A 114 1.48 19.66 -14.66
C LEU A 114 1.02 20.37 -13.37
N ARG A 115 1.54 19.93 -12.23
CA ARG A 115 1.17 20.45 -10.89
C ARG A 115 2.42 20.66 -10.03
N PRO A 116 3.17 21.76 -10.29
CA PRO A 116 4.39 22.09 -9.53
C PRO A 116 4.12 22.44 -8.06
N ASP A 117 2.88 22.80 -7.74
CA ASP A 117 2.38 23.14 -6.41
C ASP A 117 1.92 21.92 -5.59
N THR A 118 1.86 20.73 -6.19
CA THR A 118 1.30 19.53 -5.56
C THR A 118 2.24 18.34 -5.71
N GLU A 119 2.83 17.89 -4.61
CA GLU A 119 3.69 16.72 -4.58
C GLU A 119 2.89 15.43 -4.81
N LEU A 120 3.42 14.50 -5.59
CA LEU A 120 2.79 13.22 -5.88
C LEU A 120 3.38 12.10 -5.01
N HIS A 121 2.53 11.40 -4.25
CA HIS A 121 2.91 10.24 -3.48
C HIS A 121 2.12 9.00 -3.90
N LEU A 122 2.82 7.91 -4.21
CA LEU A 122 2.19 6.62 -4.46
C LEU A 122 2.16 5.81 -3.16
N VAL A 123 0.97 5.37 -2.74
CA VAL A 123 0.75 4.64 -1.48
C VAL A 123 0.24 3.24 -1.80
N ARG A 124 1.04 2.22 -1.50
CA ARG A 124 0.61 0.84 -1.64
C ARG A 124 -0.12 0.38 -0.38
N THR A 125 -1.37 -0.03 -0.55
CA THR A 125 -2.19 -0.57 0.54
C THR A 125 -2.90 -1.84 0.07
N ASN A 126 -2.66 -2.97 0.74
CA ASN A 126 -3.28 -4.24 0.36
C ASN A 126 -4.76 -4.29 0.78
N SER A 127 -5.58 -3.43 0.18
CA SER A 127 -7.02 -3.33 0.39
C SER A 127 -7.77 -3.24 -0.93
N ALA A 128 -9.05 -3.59 -0.93
CA ALA A 128 -9.91 -3.56 -2.11
C ALA A 128 -10.08 -2.14 -2.69
N THR A 129 -9.98 -1.11 -1.83
CA THR A 129 -10.09 0.30 -2.20
C THR A 129 -8.74 0.98 -2.44
N GLY A 130 -7.63 0.20 -2.41
CA GLY A 130 -6.28 0.76 -2.56
C GLY A 130 -5.87 1.73 -1.44
N GLY A 131 -6.53 1.67 -0.28
CA GLY A 131 -6.27 2.57 0.85
C GLY A 131 -7.24 3.74 0.98
N LEU A 132 -8.18 3.90 0.05
CA LEU A 132 -9.12 5.02 0.06
C LEU A 132 -10.09 4.95 1.26
N ALA A 133 -10.69 3.78 1.50
CA ALA A 133 -11.60 3.57 2.63
C ALA A 133 -10.91 3.67 4.00
N GLU A 134 -9.62 3.45 4.03
CA GLU A 134 -8.78 3.52 5.22
C GLU A 134 -8.19 4.92 5.46
N GLY A 135 -8.50 5.90 4.59
CA GLY A 135 -7.95 7.27 4.66
C GLY A 135 -6.45 7.36 4.36
N ALA A 136 -5.86 6.32 3.78
CA ALA A 136 -4.43 6.28 3.49
C ALA A 136 -4.06 7.07 2.23
N CYS A 137 -5.03 7.44 1.40
CA CYS A 137 -4.83 8.17 0.15
C CYS A 137 -6.03 9.07 -0.18
N ASP A 138 -5.80 10.02 -1.08
CA ASP A 138 -6.80 10.99 -1.53
C ASP A 138 -7.55 10.49 -2.77
N VAL A 139 -6.86 9.76 -3.63
CA VAL A 139 -7.40 9.06 -4.80
C VAL A 139 -6.81 7.67 -4.88
N ALA A 140 -7.52 6.71 -5.45
CA ALA A 140 -7.02 5.34 -5.61
C ALA A 140 -7.20 4.78 -7.02
N VAL A 141 -6.19 4.05 -7.50
CA VAL A 141 -6.29 3.25 -8.72
C VAL A 141 -6.86 1.89 -8.37
N VAL A 142 -8.08 1.64 -8.80
CA VAL A 142 -8.83 0.40 -8.54
C VAL A 142 -9.28 -0.27 -9.83
N ARG A 143 -9.47 -1.58 -9.78
CA ARG A 143 -9.89 -2.40 -10.93
C ARG A 143 -11.23 -3.11 -10.70
N THR A 144 -11.81 -2.89 -9.55
CA THR A 144 -13.18 -3.25 -9.21
C THR A 144 -13.98 -1.97 -8.95
N PRO A 145 -15.26 -1.90 -9.33
CA PRO A 145 -16.08 -0.75 -9.00
C PRO A 145 -16.09 -0.49 -7.48
N PRO A 146 -15.79 0.73 -7.02
CA PRO A 146 -15.89 1.06 -5.59
C PRO A 146 -17.36 1.21 -5.18
N ASP A 147 -17.62 1.28 -3.88
CA ASP A 147 -18.96 1.60 -3.36
C ASP A 147 -19.37 3.03 -3.75
N GLU A 148 -20.31 3.16 -4.70
CA GLU A 148 -20.78 4.44 -5.26
C GLU A 148 -21.50 5.34 -4.24
N ARG A 149 -21.85 4.84 -3.06
CA ARG A 149 -22.41 5.66 -1.98
C ARG A 149 -21.34 6.51 -1.29
N ARG A 150 -20.09 6.12 -1.40
CA ARG A 150 -18.95 6.74 -0.69
C ARG A 150 -17.96 7.38 -1.65
N PHE A 151 -17.82 6.79 -2.83
CA PHE A 151 -16.74 7.12 -3.76
C PHE A 151 -17.28 7.41 -5.16
N ASP A 152 -16.80 8.50 -5.73
CA ASP A 152 -16.86 8.73 -7.16
C ASP A 152 -15.74 7.98 -7.86
N SER A 153 -15.93 7.61 -9.11
CA SER A 153 -14.87 7.03 -9.91
C SER A 153 -15.07 7.27 -11.40
N VAL A 154 -13.97 7.31 -12.14
CA VAL A 154 -13.96 7.37 -13.60
C VAL A 154 -13.06 6.28 -14.18
N ILE A 155 -13.48 5.67 -15.27
CA ILE A 155 -12.63 4.75 -16.04
C ILE A 155 -11.56 5.57 -16.75
N ILE A 156 -10.29 5.35 -16.36
CA ILE A 156 -9.12 6.00 -16.97
C ILE A 156 -8.51 5.15 -18.09
N GLY A 157 -8.83 3.87 -18.15
CA GLY A 157 -8.34 2.96 -19.18
C GLY A 157 -8.82 1.53 -19.06
N LEU A 158 -8.37 0.71 -20.00
CA LEU A 158 -8.64 -0.73 -20.04
C LEU A 158 -7.33 -1.50 -20.09
N GLU A 159 -7.26 -2.61 -19.37
CA GLU A 159 -6.12 -3.51 -19.34
C GLU A 159 -6.52 -4.91 -19.83
N ARG A 160 -5.63 -5.54 -20.58
CA ARG A 160 -5.82 -6.96 -20.98
C ARG A 160 -5.61 -7.87 -19.77
N ARG A 161 -6.20 -9.06 -19.86
CA ARG A 161 -5.95 -10.13 -18.90
C ARG A 161 -4.81 -11.04 -19.37
N PHE A 162 -4.03 -11.50 -18.40
CA PHE A 162 -2.93 -12.42 -18.58
C PHE A 162 -3.09 -13.59 -17.62
N CYS A 163 -2.66 -14.77 -18.09
CA CYS A 163 -2.44 -15.93 -17.23
C CYS A 163 -0.97 -15.93 -16.80
N ALA A 164 -0.73 -16.00 -15.50
CA ALA A 164 0.57 -16.24 -14.88
C ALA A 164 0.73 -17.74 -14.65
N ILE A 165 1.83 -18.30 -15.10
CA ILE A 165 2.14 -19.75 -15.05
C ILE A 165 3.62 -19.96 -14.71
N ALA A 166 3.98 -21.15 -14.24
CA ALA A 166 5.37 -21.52 -14.03
C ALA A 166 6.15 -21.48 -15.36
N ALA A 167 7.41 -21.09 -15.30
CA ALA A 167 8.24 -20.92 -16.50
C ALA A 167 8.54 -22.27 -17.22
N ASP A 168 8.49 -23.38 -16.51
CA ASP A 168 8.67 -24.74 -17.01
C ASP A 168 7.34 -25.44 -17.41
N ASP A 169 6.21 -24.78 -17.18
CA ASP A 169 4.90 -25.30 -17.62
C ASP A 169 4.82 -25.40 -19.13
N VAL A 170 4.09 -26.41 -19.62
CA VAL A 170 3.89 -26.64 -21.06
C VAL A 170 3.23 -25.45 -21.77
N TRP A 171 2.37 -24.70 -21.05
CA TRP A 171 1.74 -23.49 -21.57
C TRP A 171 2.70 -22.31 -21.70
N ALA A 172 3.84 -22.33 -21.01
CA ALA A 172 4.85 -21.26 -21.09
C ALA A 172 5.43 -21.09 -22.51
N ARG A 173 5.35 -22.11 -23.37
CA ARG A 173 5.80 -22.07 -24.77
C ARG A 173 4.75 -21.50 -25.74
N ARG A 174 3.52 -21.30 -25.28
CA ARG A 174 2.42 -20.81 -26.10
C ARG A 174 2.48 -19.26 -26.19
N ARG A 175 1.97 -18.70 -27.26
CA ARG A 175 1.89 -17.24 -27.46
C ARG A 175 0.71 -16.60 -26.72
N SER A 176 -0.37 -17.35 -26.55
CA SER A 176 -1.60 -16.91 -25.86
C SER A 176 -2.39 -18.12 -25.36
N LEU A 177 -3.30 -17.89 -24.43
CA LEU A 177 -4.23 -18.87 -23.90
C LEU A 177 -5.67 -18.40 -24.10
N ARG A 178 -6.63 -19.31 -23.90
CA ARG A 178 -8.07 -19.01 -23.85
C ARG A 178 -8.58 -19.14 -22.43
N LEU A 179 -9.59 -18.36 -22.10
CA LEU A 179 -10.19 -18.37 -20.76
C LEU A 179 -10.77 -19.75 -20.40
N ALA A 180 -11.35 -20.47 -21.39
CA ALA A 180 -11.89 -21.81 -21.18
C ALA A 180 -10.82 -22.83 -20.75
N GLU A 181 -9.56 -22.67 -21.16
CA GLU A 181 -8.47 -23.61 -20.80
C GLU A 181 -8.08 -23.48 -19.32
N ILE A 182 -8.33 -22.29 -18.71
CA ILE A 182 -8.04 -22.02 -17.31
C ILE A 182 -8.85 -22.93 -16.38
N SER A 183 -10.08 -23.31 -16.77
CA SER A 183 -10.96 -24.17 -15.98
C SER A 183 -10.41 -25.59 -15.71
N GLU A 184 -9.41 -26.02 -16.47
CA GLU A 184 -8.76 -27.33 -16.29
C GLU A 184 -7.66 -27.31 -15.19
N ARG A 185 -7.39 -26.14 -14.60
CA ARG A 185 -6.30 -25.94 -13.64
C ARG A 185 -6.80 -25.31 -12.34
N THR A 186 -6.03 -25.47 -11.28
CA THR A 186 -6.25 -24.71 -10.03
C THR A 186 -5.90 -23.25 -10.23
N LEU A 187 -6.89 -22.36 -10.01
CA LEU A 187 -6.75 -20.93 -10.12
C LEU A 187 -6.43 -20.32 -8.74
N LEU A 188 -5.30 -19.67 -8.62
CA LEU A 188 -4.94 -18.91 -7.42
C LEU A 188 -5.45 -17.48 -7.52
N VAL A 189 -6.26 -17.05 -6.57
CA VAL A 189 -6.89 -15.73 -6.52
C VAL A 189 -6.47 -14.98 -5.26
N ASP A 190 -6.14 -13.71 -5.40
CA ASP A 190 -6.01 -12.84 -4.22
C ASP A 190 -7.41 -12.53 -3.65
N ARG A 191 -7.58 -12.80 -2.37
CA ARG A 191 -8.87 -12.66 -1.69
C ARG A 191 -9.31 -11.21 -1.50
N ARG A 192 -8.36 -10.27 -1.41
CA ARG A 192 -8.63 -8.88 -1.05
C ARG A 192 -8.76 -7.96 -2.24
N THR A 193 -7.93 -8.17 -3.23
CA THR A 193 -7.72 -7.21 -4.32
C THR A 193 -7.85 -7.85 -5.71
N GLY A 194 -8.18 -9.15 -5.75
CA GLY A 194 -8.26 -9.93 -6.98
C GLY A 194 -9.29 -9.36 -7.95
N THR A 195 -8.84 -9.15 -9.19
CA THR A 195 -9.68 -8.73 -10.32
C THR A 195 -10.29 -9.90 -11.06
N THR A 196 -10.05 -11.10 -10.56
CA THR A 196 -10.51 -12.36 -11.14
C THR A 196 -11.60 -12.94 -10.25
N THR A 197 -12.81 -12.97 -10.78
CA THR A 197 -13.99 -13.56 -10.14
C THR A 197 -14.45 -14.79 -10.94
N THR A 198 -15.19 -15.67 -10.32
CA THR A 198 -15.73 -16.87 -10.95
C THR A 198 -16.71 -16.57 -12.08
N ASP A 199 -17.27 -15.37 -12.12
CA ASP A 199 -18.18 -14.89 -13.17
C ASP A 199 -17.56 -14.80 -14.57
N LEU A 200 -16.23 -14.90 -14.65
CA LEU A 200 -15.53 -15.00 -15.92
C LEU A 200 -15.81 -16.33 -16.64
N TRP A 201 -16.30 -17.35 -15.94
CA TRP A 201 -16.60 -18.67 -16.49
C TRP A 201 -18.08 -18.99 -16.33
N PRO A 202 -18.66 -19.75 -17.29
CA PRO A 202 -19.99 -20.29 -17.09
C PRO A 202 -19.98 -21.26 -15.88
N PRO A 203 -21.11 -21.43 -15.16
CA PRO A 203 -21.15 -22.17 -13.89
C PRO A 203 -20.56 -23.58 -13.95
N GLN A 204 -20.68 -24.28 -15.06
CA GLN A 204 -20.16 -25.62 -15.27
C GLN A 204 -18.67 -25.72 -15.60
N ALA A 205 -18.01 -24.57 -15.82
CA ALA A 205 -16.61 -24.49 -16.21
C ALA A 205 -15.77 -23.62 -15.26
N VAL A 206 -16.28 -23.37 -14.06
CA VAL A 206 -15.55 -22.62 -13.01
C VAL A 206 -14.34 -23.46 -12.55
N PRO A 207 -13.11 -22.92 -12.60
CA PRO A 207 -11.93 -23.62 -12.12
C PRO A 207 -12.00 -23.89 -10.60
N ALA A 208 -11.23 -24.87 -10.13
CA ALA A 208 -10.94 -24.99 -8.70
C ALA A 208 -10.17 -23.75 -8.24
N VAL A 209 -10.60 -23.14 -7.13
CA VAL A 209 -10.04 -21.86 -6.64
C VAL A 209 -9.31 -22.06 -5.33
N GLU A 210 -8.07 -21.62 -5.28
CA GLU A 210 -7.29 -21.41 -4.06
C GLU A 210 -7.07 -19.92 -3.82
N TYR A 211 -6.77 -19.55 -2.57
CA TYR A 211 -6.68 -18.15 -2.19
C TYR A 211 -5.33 -17.82 -1.56
N THR A 212 -4.86 -16.62 -1.87
CA THR A 212 -3.72 -15.96 -1.23
C THR A 212 -4.13 -14.57 -0.73
N ASN A 213 -3.26 -13.91 0.01
CA ASN A 213 -3.51 -12.57 0.55
C ASN A 213 -2.41 -11.56 0.17
N ASP A 214 -1.42 -11.98 -0.60
CA ASP A 214 -0.30 -11.12 -1.02
C ASP A 214 0.23 -11.54 -2.40
N ILE A 215 0.79 -10.55 -3.13
CA ILE A 215 1.34 -10.78 -4.48
C ILE A 215 2.59 -11.65 -4.46
N ASP A 216 3.44 -11.56 -3.43
CA ASP A 216 4.66 -12.36 -3.37
C ASP A 216 4.35 -13.83 -3.11
N ASP A 217 3.39 -14.13 -2.23
CA ASP A 217 2.89 -15.48 -2.02
C ASP A 217 2.23 -16.02 -3.30
N TRP A 218 1.40 -15.19 -3.97
CA TRP A 218 0.74 -15.54 -5.23
C TRP A 218 1.76 -15.93 -6.30
N LEU A 219 2.80 -15.13 -6.48
CA LEU A 219 3.88 -15.41 -7.43
C LEU A 219 4.71 -16.63 -7.03
N GLY A 220 4.94 -16.83 -5.73
CA GLY A 220 5.68 -17.98 -5.20
C GLY A 220 4.99 -19.32 -5.49
N VAL A 221 3.70 -19.40 -5.24
CA VAL A 221 2.88 -20.61 -5.51
C VAL A 221 2.83 -20.91 -7.00
N ILE A 222 2.69 -19.88 -7.86
CA ILE A 222 2.69 -20.04 -9.31
C ILE A 222 4.06 -20.48 -9.83
N ALA A 223 5.15 -19.86 -9.35
CA ALA A 223 6.49 -20.24 -9.74
C ALA A 223 6.83 -21.70 -9.41
N ALA A 224 6.24 -22.23 -8.32
CA ALA A 224 6.37 -23.65 -7.94
C ALA A 224 5.51 -24.62 -8.79
N GLY A 225 4.70 -24.11 -9.72
CA GLY A 225 3.84 -24.93 -10.59
C GLY A 225 2.59 -25.51 -9.92
N ASN A 226 2.27 -25.09 -8.68
CA ASN A 226 1.15 -25.65 -7.92
C ASN A 226 -0.22 -25.08 -8.35
N ALA A 227 -0.24 -23.89 -8.93
CA ALA A 227 -1.44 -23.22 -9.42
C ALA A 227 -1.09 -22.28 -10.58
N ILE A 228 -2.11 -21.75 -11.24
CA ILE A 228 -1.99 -20.66 -12.21
C ILE A 228 -2.74 -19.43 -11.68
N GLY A 229 -2.48 -18.27 -12.26
CA GLY A 229 -3.17 -17.05 -11.87
C GLY A 229 -3.68 -16.27 -13.07
N VAL A 230 -4.81 -15.57 -12.92
CA VAL A 230 -5.30 -14.60 -13.91
C VAL A 230 -5.17 -13.21 -13.33
N THR A 231 -4.57 -12.31 -14.09
CA THR A 231 -4.20 -10.96 -13.60
C THR A 231 -4.31 -9.90 -14.70
N ALA A 232 -4.19 -8.64 -14.30
CA ALA A 232 -4.18 -7.49 -15.19
C ALA A 232 -2.80 -7.27 -15.85
N GLU A 233 -2.77 -6.61 -17.00
CA GLU A 233 -1.57 -6.20 -17.72
C GLU A 233 -0.59 -5.40 -16.85
N ALA A 234 -1.10 -4.58 -15.93
CA ALA A 234 -0.27 -3.84 -14.99
C ALA A 234 0.61 -4.73 -14.11
N THR A 235 0.12 -5.91 -13.72
CA THR A 235 0.91 -6.88 -12.95
C THR A 235 2.09 -7.41 -13.75
N VAL A 236 1.88 -7.68 -15.04
CA VAL A 236 2.96 -8.14 -15.95
C VAL A 236 4.08 -7.11 -16.02
N ALA A 237 3.72 -5.82 -16.11
CA ALA A 237 4.70 -4.74 -16.22
C ALA A 237 5.44 -4.47 -14.88
N GLN A 238 4.77 -4.66 -13.76
CA GLN A 238 5.29 -4.25 -12.45
C GLN A 238 5.93 -5.38 -11.67
N TYR A 239 5.57 -6.64 -11.95
CA TYR A 239 6.04 -7.82 -11.22
C TYR A 239 6.65 -8.90 -12.12
N PRO A 240 7.72 -8.58 -12.88
CA PRO A 240 8.52 -9.63 -13.51
C PRO A 240 9.17 -10.48 -12.41
N ARG A 241 8.97 -11.79 -12.45
CA ARG A 241 9.48 -12.72 -11.44
C ARG A 241 10.18 -13.90 -12.10
N PRO A 242 11.43 -14.24 -11.72
CA PRO A 242 12.05 -15.48 -12.14
C PRO A 242 11.16 -16.69 -11.81
N GLY A 243 11.01 -17.61 -12.74
CA GLY A 243 10.13 -18.78 -12.57
C GLY A 243 8.66 -18.54 -12.93
N VAL A 244 8.23 -17.31 -13.26
CA VAL A 244 6.88 -17.01 -13.72
C VAL A 244 6.90 -16.44 -15.14
N VAL A 245 5.98 -16.92 -15.96
CA VAL A 245 5.74 -16.42 -17.32
C VAL A 245 4.28 -15.98 -17.45
N TYR A 246 4.07 -14.85 -18.11
CA TYR A 246 2.73 -14.33 -18.39
C TYR A 246 2.33 -14.55 -19.83
N ARG A 247 1.10 -15.04 -20.07
CA ARG A 247 0.53 -15.25 -21.40
C ARG A 247 -0.81 -14.52 -21.52
N PRO A 248 -1.01 -13.72 -22.58
CA PRO A 248 -2.27 -13.00 -22.76
C PRO A 248 -3.43 -13.97 -22.94
N LEU A 249 -4.56 -13.66 -22.32
CA LEU A 249 -5.84 -14.31 -22.53
C LEU A 249 -6.57 -13.59 -23.68
N ARG A 250 -6.71 -14.23 -24.84
CA ARG A 250 -7.17 -13.56 -26.08
C ARG A 250 -8.69 -13.35 -26.15
N ASP A 251 -9.45 -14.09 -25.36
CA ASP A 251 -10.92 -14.10 -25.33
C ASP A 251 -11.49 -13.63 -23.98
N ALA A 252 -10.64 -13.23 -23.05
CA ALA A 252 -11.08 -12.70 -21.76
C ALA A 252 -11.48 -11.21 -21.89
N PRO A 253 -12.56 -10.78 -21.22
CA PRO A 253 -12.95 -9.38 -21.22
C PRO A 253 -11.85 -8.52 -20.57
N PRO A 254 -11.63 -7.29 -21.07
CA PRO A 254 -10.64 -6.38 -20.48
C PRO A 254 -11.07 -5.98 -19.06
N ILE A 255 -10.09 -5.51 -18.28
CA ILE A 255 -10.29 -4.99 -16.95
C ILE A 255 -10.37 -3.47 -17.03
N ALA A 256 -11.46 -2.89 -16.54
CA ALA A 256 -11.55 -1.44 -16.39
C ALA A 256 -10.65 -0.97 -15.25
N VAL A 257 -9.77 -0.02 -15.54
CA VAL A 257 -8.97 0.68 -14.55
C VAL A 257 -9.66 1.99 -14.23
N ARG A 258 -9.89 2.20 -12.94
CA ARG A 258 -10.60 3.38 -12.45
C ARG A 258 -9.68 4.20 -11.55
N LEU A 259 -9.84 5.52 -11.60
CA LEU A 259 -9.43 6.40 -10.53
C LEU A 259 -10.66 6.71 -9.68
N ALA A 260 -10.57 6.47 -8.38
CA ALA A 260 -11.65 6.68 -7.42
C ALA A 260 -11.23 7.70 -6.34
N TRP A 261 -12.20 8.42 -5.76
CA TRP A 261 -11.99 9.40 -4.69
C TRP A 261 -13.25 9.53 -3.81
N TRP A 262 -13.12 10.17 -2.68
CA TRP A 262 -14.26 10.46 -1.82
C TRP A 262 -15.26 11.40 -2.48
N HIS A 263 -16.55 11.05 -2.47
CA HIS A 263 -17.62 11.84 -3.06
C HIS A 263 -17.70 13.24 -2.44
N ASP A 264 -17.67 13.32 -1.12
CA ASP A 264 -17.90 14.56 -0.36
C ASP A 264 -16.63 15.41 -0.20
N ASP A 265 -15.44 14.87 -0.45
CA ASP A 265 -14.16 15.56 -0.22
C ASP A 265 -13.12 15.21 -1.31
N PRO A 266 -13.34 15.59 -2.58
CA PRO A 266 -12.40 15.37 -3.65
C PRO A 266 -11.18 16.26 -3.51
N HIS A 267 -9.98 15.69 -3.56
CA HIS A 267 -8.75 16.46 -3.58
C HIS A 267 -8.70 17.41 -4.79
N PRO A 268 -8.31 18.71 -4.66
CA PRO A 268 -8.33 19.67 -5.77
C PRO A 268 -7.52 19.28 -7.01
N ALA A 269 -6.52 18.43 -6.86
CA ALA A 269 -5.72 17.91 -7.97
C ALA A 269 -6.32 16.67 -8.66
N THR A 270 -7.48 16.15 -8.19
CA THR A 270 -8.13 14.97 -8.78
C THR A 270 -8.42 15.12 -10.27
N PRO A 271 -8.97 16.26 -10.77
CA PRO A 271 -9.22 16.42 -12.21
C PRO A 271 -7.95 16.31 -13.05
N ALA A 272 -6.84 16.90 -12.59
CA ALA A 272 -5.55 16.81 -13.27
C ALA A 272 -5.00 15.38 -13.30
N ALA A 273 -5.18 14.61 -12.23
CA ALA A 273 -4.79 13.20 -12.18
C ALA A 273 -5.62 12.36 -13.15
N VAL A 274 -6.94 12.58 -13.22
CA VAL A 274 -7.86 11.93 -14.17
C VAL A 274 -7.43 12.20 -15.61
N GLU A 275 -7.20 13.47 -15.95
CA GLU A 275 -6.82 13.88 -17.31
C GLU A 275 -5.49 13.24 -17.74
N LEU A 276 -4.46 13.36 -16.91
CA LEU A 276 -3.15 12.81 -17.21
C LEU A 276 -3.17 11.29 -17.34
N LEU A 277 -3.84 10.59 -16.42
CA LEU A 277 -3.93 9.13 -16.47
C LEU A 277 -4.74 8.67 -17.69
N THR A 278 -5.85 9.31 -17.99
CA THR A 278 -6.66 8.99 -19.17
C THR A 278 -5.86 9.18 -20.46
N ALA A 279 -5.06 10.26 -20.58
CA ALA A 279 -4.18 10.46 -21.70
C ALA A 279 -3.13 9.35 -21.82
N LEU A 280 -2.49 8.95 -20.71
CA LEU A 280 -1.49 7.89 -20.70
C LEU A 280 -2.04 6.54 -21.15
N TYR A 281 -3.29 6.20 -20.81
CA TYR A 281 -3.93 4.95 -21.24
C TYR A 281 -4.43 5.01 -22.70
N ARG A 282 -4.67 6.20 -23.27
CA ARG A 282 -5.05 6.38 -24.69
C ARG A 282 -3.87 6.26 -25.64
N ASP A 283 -2.71 6.77 -25.25
CA ASP A 283 -1.49 6.81 -26.07
C ASP A 283 -0.85 5.42 -26.27
N THR A 284 -1.57 4.34 -25.95
CA THR A 284 -1.10 2.98 -26.00
C THR A 284 -1.96 2.09 -26.86
#